data_8f1d61103ad9c21a039dee33b67b1f36
#
_entry.id   8f1d61103ad9c21a039dee33b67b1f36
#
_cell.length_a   1.000
_cell.length_b   1.000
_cell.length_c   1.000
_cell.angle_alpha   90.00
_cell.angle_beta   90.00
_cell.angle_gamma   90.00
#
_symmetry.space_group_name_H-M   'P 1'
#
loop_
_entity.id
_entity.type
_entity.pdbx_description
1 polymer ?
#
loop_
_entity_poly.entity_id
_entity_poly.type
_entity_poly.pdbx_seq_one_letter_code
_entity_poly.pdbx_strand_id
1 'polypeptide(L)'
;MTRAFHASVPRAITPDSVDGLKNVDVVLSLDWVDLAGALRSFGPSPSVKVIQISLDHRIHNGWSMDYQGLPPVDLLLSADPDLVVPELVKAIGTSTKPHAVPSPRGTSNNEPAGFTNEHIARALRKVLGDRAVTYTHLPLSWDDRWLSFRHPLDYVGSDGGGGVGGGPGISVGAALALKGSGRLPVAICGDGDFLMGVTAVWTAVHYKIPLLFVLANNRSFYNDELHQERMARARNRPIENKWIGQRMADPEVDLAAMGRAQGAAGFGPVTKASDLPGVLEKAIAAVDAGQVAVVDVRVEPGYTAVMTAAMTRGGS
;
A
#
# COMPACT_ATOMS: atom_id res chain seq x y z
N MET A 1 17.18 2.59 0.94
CA MET A 1 15.79 2.61 0.43
C MET A 1 15.20 1.25 0.74
N THR A 2 14.47 1.15 1.84
CA THR A 2 13.89 -0.12 2.29
C THR A 2 12.89 -0.56 1.25
N ARG A 3 13.24 -1.56 0.46
CA ARG A 3 12.29 -2.17 -0.46
C ARG A 3 11.38 -3.03 0.37
N ALA A 4 10.17 -2.55 0.58
CA ALA A 4 9.15 -3.35 1.22
C ALA A 4 9.05 -4.69 0.53
N PHE A 5 9.18 -5.74 1.29
CA PHE A 5 9.21 -7.04 0.76
C PHE A 5 8.21 -7.93 1.41
N HIS A 6 7.54 -8.51 0.87
CA HIS A 6 7.13 -9.53 -0.04
C HIS A 6 6.12 -10.44 0.61
N ALA A 7 4.86 -10.13 0.39
CA ALA A 7 3.77 -11.06 0.60
C ALA A 7 3.89 -12.38 -0.21
N SER A 8 4.87 -12.49 -1.10
CA SER A 8 5.06 -13.66 -1.95
C SER A 8 5.99 -14.72 -1.38
N VAL A 9 6.76 -14.42 -0.33
CA VAL A 9 7.58 -15.43 0.33
C VAL A 9 6.70 -16.15 1.36
N PRO A 10 6.60 -17.50 1.35
CA PRO A 10 5.68 -18.24 2.20
C PRO A 10 5.82 -18.00 3.71
N ARG A 11 6.89 -17.35 4.14
CA ARG A 11 7.15 -17.02 5.55
C ARG A 11 7.49 -15.55 5.78
N ALA A 12 7.36 -14.68 4.76
CA ALA A 12 7.48 -13.26 4.98
C ALA A 12 6.23 -12.74 5.68
N ILE A 13 6.44 -11.93 6.68
CA ILE A 13 5.38 -11.36 7.51
C ILE A 13 5.15 -9.95 7.04
N THR A 14 3.89 -9.65 6.75
CA THR A 14 3.45 -8.28 6.55
C THR A 14 2.90 -7.74 7.87
N PRO A 15 2.82 -6.42 8.05
CA PRO A 15 2.23 -5.82 9.25
C PRO A 15 0.87 -6.38 9.63
N ASP A 16 0.12 -6.92 8.66
CA ASP A 16 -1.24 -7.44 8.85
C ASP A 16 -1.29 -8.96 9.11
N SER A 17 -0.17 -9.67 9.08
CA SER A 17 -0.15 -11.12 9.28
C SER A 17 0.17 -11.52 10.73
N VAL A 18 -0.79 -11.28 11.62
CA VAL A 18 -0.67 -11.52 13.08
C VAL A 18 -0.31 -12.98 13.42
N ASP A 19 -0.67 -13.94 12.58
CA ASP A 19 -0.44 -15.38 12.86
C ASP A 19 0.93 -15.88 12.38
N GLY A 20 1.68 -15.07 11.65
CA GLY A 20 2.92 -15.50 11.00
C GLY A 20 4.06 -15.85 11.96
N LEU A 21 4.10 -15.23 13.15
CA LEU A 21 5.18 -15.46 14.14
C LEU A 21 4.88 -16.51 15.20
N LYS A 22 3.65 -17.05 15.27
CA LYS A 22 3.26 -17.98 16.33
C LYS A 22 3.98 -19.32 16.29
N ASN A 23 4.41 -19.77 15.11
CA ASN A 23 4.97 -21.08 14.86
C ASN A 23 6.34 -21.02 14.16
N VAL A 24 7.15 -20.03 14.47
CA VAL A 24 8.50 -19.89 13.94
C VAL A 24 9.53 -20.11 15.04
N ASP A 25 10.69 -20.61 14.66
CA ASP A 25 11.84 -20.82 15.52
C ASP A 25 12.88 -19.69 15.37
N VAL A 26 12.90 -19.02 14.21
CA VAL A 26 13.78 -17.88 13.90
C VAL A 26 13.02 -16.77 13.23
N VAL A 27 13.26 -15.53 13.66
CA VAL A 27 12.86 -14.30 13.00
C VAL A 27 14.11 -13.64 12.42
N LEU A 28 14.18 -13.51 11.11
CA LEU A 28 15.19 -12.71 10.43
C LEU A 28 14.57 -11.37 10.03
N SER A 29 15.03 -10.31 10.65
CA SER A 29 14.62 -8.92 10.35
C SER A 29 15.68 -8.26 9.47
N LEU A 30 15.24 -7.75 8.33
CA LEU A 30 16.08 -7.02 7.38
C LEU A 30 15.59 -5.57 7.36
N ASP A 31 16.24 -4.71 8.11
CA ASP A 31 15.97 -3.27 8.20
C ASP A 31 14.49 -2.93 8.49
N TRP A 32 13.85 -3.74 9.34
CA TRP A 32 12.48 -3.48 9.75
C TRP A 32 12.42 -2.30 10.72
N VAL A 33 11.67 -1.27 10.37
CA VAL A 33 11.71 0.04 11.03
C VAL A 33 11.28 0.00 12.49
N ASP A 34 10.22 -0.73 12.83
CA ASP A 34 9.73 -0.90 14.21
C ASP A 34 9.66 -2.38 14.60
N LEU A 35 10.82 -3.02 14.67
CA LEU A 35 10.90 -4.44 15.03
C LEU A 35 10.37 -4.69 16.43
N ALA A 36 10.62 -3.80 17.38
CA ALA A 36 10.15 -3.96 18.75
C ALA A 36 8.62 -3.91 18.84
N GLY A 37 7.98 -2.96 18.15
CA GLY A 37 6.52 -2.88 18.05
C GLY A 37 5.91 -4.09 17.34
N ALA A 38 6.55 -4.56 16.27
CA ALA A 38 6.12 -5.77 15.56
C ALA A 38 6.19 -7.02 16.48
N LEU A 39 7.31 -7.27 17.13
CA LEU A 39 7.49 -8.39 18.05
C LEU A 39 6.49 -8.36 19.21
N ARG A 40 6.22 -7.16 19.76
CA ARG A 40 5.20 -7.01 20.81
C ARG A 40 3.79 -7.32 20.29
N SER A 41 3.46 -6.86 19.10
CA SER A 41 2.12 -7.06 18.51
C SER A 41 1.86 -8.51 18.11
N PHE A 42 2.88 -9.19 17.61
CA PHE A 42 2.77 -10.58 17.15
C PHE A 42 2.92 -11.62 18.27
N GLY A 43 3.50 -11.22 19.40
CA GLY A 43 3.68 -12.09 20.55
C GLY A 43 4.39 -13.42 20.22
N PRO A 44 5.61 -13.39 19.66
CA PRO A 44 6.34 -14.61 19.33
C PRO A 44 6.60 -15.45 20.59
N SER A 45 6.77 -16.77 20.42
CA SER A 45 7.18 -17.64 21.52
C SER A 45 8.49 -17.13 22.14
N PRO A 46 8.65 -17.19 23.47
CA PRO A 46 9.91 -16.83 24.13
C PRO A 46 11.15 -17.59 23.64
N SER A 47 10.97 -18.73 22.99
CA SER A 47 12.05 -19.55 22.42
C SER A 47 12.49 -19.12 21.02
N VAL A 48 11.78 -18.18 20.41
CA VAL A 48 12.10 -17.68 19.06
C VAL A 48 13.44 -16.94 19.10
N LYS A 49 14.35 -17.27 18.18
CA LYS A 49 15.59 -16.53 17.97
C LYS A 49 15.35 -15.35 17.05
N VAL A 50 15.80 -14.17 17.45
CA VAL A 50 15.65 -12.94 16.67
C VAL A 50 17.00 -12.49 16.17
N ILE A 51 17.14 -12.45 14.85
CA ILE A 51 18.32 -11.93 14.14
C ILE A 51 17.91 -10.65 13.46
N GLN A 52 18.57 -9.55 13.77
CA GLN A 52 18.35 -8.25 13.13
C GLN A 52 19.57 -7.85 12.31
N ILE A 53 19.34 -7.50 11.06
CA ILE A 53 20.32 -6.88 10.17
C ILE A 53 19.80 -5.49 9.87
N SER A 54 20.45 -4.46 10.44
CA SER A 54 20.03 -3.07 10.29
C SER A 54 21.14 -2.13 10.75
N LEU A 55 21.20 -0.95 10.18
CA LEU A 55 21.98 0.17 10.68
C LEU A 55 21.26 0.91 11.80
N ASP A 56 19.97 0.66 11.99
CA ASP A 56 19.13 1.27 13.01
C ASP A 56 19.32 0.56 14.37
N HIS A 57 20.27 1.04 15.15
CA HIS A 57 20.60 0.49 16.47
C HIS A 57 20.31 1.48 17.62
N ARG A 58 19.60 2.57 17.31
CA ARG A 58 19.23 3.61 18.29
C ARG A 58 17.75 3.91 18.22
N ILE A 59 17.18 4.25 19.38
CA ILE A 59 15.83 4.81 19.42
C ILE A 59 15.88 6.19 18.77
N HIS A 60 14.99 6.41 17.81
CA HIS A 60 14.78 7.74 17.23
C HIS A 60 13.33 8.18 17.39
N ASN A 61 13.14 9.48 17.53
CA ASN A 61 11.80 10.07 17.63
C ASN A 61 11.20 10.23 16.23
N GLY A 62 11.17 9.13 15.47
CA GLY A 62 10.64 9.08 14.13
C GLY A 62 9.18 8.61 14.12
N TRP A 63 8.44 9.12 13.20
CA TRP A 63 7.05 8.75 12.94
C TRP A 63 6.83 7.23 12.77
N SER A 64 7.83 6.54 12.28
CA SER A 64 7.78 5.12 11.95
C SER A 64 8.23 4.18 13.09
N MET A 65 8.57 4.72 14.26
CA MET A 65 8.95 3.94 15.43
C MET A 65 7.96 4.17 16.59
N ASP A 66 6.73 3.74 16.37
CA ASP A 66 5.61 3.99 17.29
C ASP A 66 5.83 3.39 18.68
N TYR A 67 6.47 2.24 18.76
CA TYR A 67 6.72 1.58 20.05
C TYR A 67 7.79 2.28 20.89
N GLN A 68 8.67 3.09 20.30
CA GLN A 68 9.74 3.83 20.96
C GLN A 68 10.66 2.95 21.84
N GLY A 69 10.94 1.74 21.36
CA GLY A 69 11.80 0.80 22.07
C GLY A 69 12.71 0.01 21.14
N LEU A 70 13.88 -0.38 21.61
CA LEU A 70 14.74 -1.30 20.90
C LEU A 70 14.22 -2.74 21.09
N PRO A 71 14.27 -3.58 20.04
CA PRO A 71 13.86 -4.97 20.16
C PRO A 71 14.87 -5.78 20.97
N PRO A 72 14.44 -6.75 21.78
CA PRO A 72 15.33 -7.79 22.29
C PRO A 72 15.74 -8.68 21.10
N VAL A 73 17.02 -8.73 20.79
CA VAL A 73 17.56 -9.56 19.70
C VAL A 73 18.63 -10.50 20.21
N ASP A 74 18.68 -11.72 19.66
CA ASP A 74 19.76 -12.69 19.97
C ASP A 74 21.04 -12.35 19.18
N LEU A 75 20.90 -11.81 17.97
CA LEU A 75 22.01 -11.41 17.13
C LEU A 75 21.68 -10.12 16.39
N LEU A 76 22.51 -9.09 16.56
CA LEU A 76 22.49 -7.87 15.78
C LEU A 76 23.70 -7.84 14.84
N LEU A 77 23.42 -7.73 13.55
CA LEU A 77 24.41 -7.38 12.53
C LEU A 77 24.19 -5.92 12.14
N SER A 78 25.07 -5.05 12.66
CA SER A 78 25.04 -3.61 12.34
C SER A 78 25.64 -3.36 10.97
N ALA A 79 24.86 -3.66 9.93
CA ALA A 79 25.27 -3.56 8.54
C ALA A 79 24.05 -3.27 7.64
N ASP A 80 24.34 -2.75 6.45
CA ASP A 80 23.34 -2.59 5.39
C ASP A 80 22.90 -3.97 4.89
N PRO A 81 21.58 -4.29 4.91
CA PRO A 81 21.08 -5.55 4.37
C PRO A 81 21.48 -5.81 2.91
N ASP A 82 21.61 -4.77 2.09
CA ASP A 82 22.01 -4.92 0.68
C ASP A 82 23.43 -5.50 0.54
N LEU A 83 24.29 -5.35 1.56
CA LEU A 83 25.62 -5.94 1.62
C LEU A 83 25.60 -7.35 2.22
N VAL A 84 24.76 -7.60 3.22
CA VAL A 84 24.74 -8.86 3.98
C VAL A 84 23.94 -9.95 3.26
N VAL A 85 22.81 -9.61 2.66
CA VAL A 85 21.91 -10.58 2.04
C VAL A 85 22.57 -11.40 0.93
N PRO A 86 23.39 -10.83 0.02
CA PRO A 86 24.12 -11.63 -0.97
C PRO A 86 25.06 -12.67 -0.34
N GLU A 87 25.78 -12.30 0.72
CA GLU A 87 26.68 -13.21 1.42
C GLU A 87 25.92 -14.28 2.21
N LEU A 88 24.80 -13.91 2.83
CA LEU A 88 23.91 -14.85 3.49
C LEU A 88 23.34 -15.88 2.51
N VAL A 89 22.90 -15.45 1.32
CA VAL A 89 22.41 -16.34 0.27
C VAL A 89 23.50 -17.33 -0.17
N LYS A 90 24.75 -16.87 -0.33
CA LYS A 90 25.88 -17.75 -0.65
C LYS A 90 26.11 -18.79 0.46
N ALA A 91 26.06 -18.36 1.72
CA ALA A 91 26.30 -19.24 2.87
C ALA A 91 25.21 -20.30 3.04
N ILE A 92 23.94 -19.94 2.82
CA ILE A 92 22.78 -20.85 2.96
C ILE A 92 22.68 -21.78 1.74
N GLY A 93 23.09 -21.30 0.56
CA GLY A 93 22.96 -22.02 -0.70
C GLY A 93 21.52 -22.04 -1.24
N THR A 94 21.32 -22.75 -2.34
CA THR A 94 20.02 -22.85 -3.00
C THR A 94 19.15 -23.91 -2.35
N SER A 95 17.93 -23.59 -1.97
CA SER A 95 16.97 -24.57 -1.50
C SER A 95 16.60 -25.56 -2.59
N THR A 96 16.68 -26.84 -2.28
CA THR A 96 16.20 -27.91 -3.17
C THR A 96 14.70 -28.16 -3.05
N LYS A 97 14.04 -27.51 -2.08
CA LYS A 97 12.59 -27.65 -1.89
C LYS A 97 11.86 -26.68 -2.81
N PRO A 98 10.90 -27.17 -3.62
CA PRO A 98 10.09 -26.29 -4.44
C PRO A 98 9.32 -25.32 -3.52
N HIS A 99 9.46 -24.02 -3.77
CA HIS A 99 8.67 -23.01 -3.10
C HIS A 99 7.40 -22.79 -3.92
N ALA A 100 6.26 -23.16 -3.34
CA ALA A 100 4.99 -22.75 -3.92
C ALA A 100 4.89 -21.23 -3.84
N VAL A 101 4.71 -20.56 -4.97
CA VAL A 101 4.35 -19.14 -4.98
C VAL A 101 2.96 -19.04 -4.36
N PRO A 102 2.78 -18.31 -3.27
CA PRO A 102 1.47 -18.19 -2.66
C PRO A 102 0.50 -17.57 -3.69
N SER A 103 -0.64 -18.20 -3.86
CA SER A 103 -1.75 -17.55 -4.54
C SER A 103 -2.18 -16.33 -3.72
N PRO A 104 -2.77 -15.29 -4.35
CA PRO A 104 -3.31 -14.15 -3.61
C PRO A 104 -4.19 -14.64 -2.47
N ARG A 105 -3.79 -14.35 -1.23
CA ARG A 105 -4.56 -14.71 -0.06
C ARG A 105 -5.69 -13.70 0.06
N GLY A 106 -6.92 -14.16 0.18
CA GLY A 106 -8.00 -13.31 0.67
C GLY A 106 -8.92 -12.67 -0.36
N THR A 107 -8.94 -13.16 -1.60
CA THR A 107 -10.15 -12.97 -2.37
C THR A 107 -11.20 -13.90 -1.79
N SER A 108 -12.05 -13.38 -0.91
CA SER A 108 -13.30 -14.05 -0.59
C SER A 108 -13.96 -14.45 -1.91
N ASN A 109 -14.47 -15.69 -2.01
CA ASN A 109 -15.31 -16.09 -3.14
C ASN A 109 -16.65 -15.33 -3.11
N ASN A 110 -16.93 -14.64 -2.03
CA ASN A 110 -18.13 -13.80 -1.88
C ASN A 110 -17.88 -12.43 -2.50
N GLU A 111 -18.84 -11.93 -3.24
CA GLU A 111 -18.85 -10.57 -3.74
C GLU A 111 -18.91 -9.62 -2.53
N PRO A 112 -18.01 -8.63 -2.41
CA PRO A 112 -18.10 -7.65 -1.34
C PRO A 112 -19.43 -6.88 -1.43
N ALA A 113 -20.04 -6.60 -0.29
CA ALA A 113 -21.20 -5.73 -0.24
C ALA A 113 -20.78 -4.29 -0.62
N GLY A 114 -21.49 -3.67 -1.56
CA GLY A 114 -21.16 -2.34 -2.07
C GLY A 114 -19.96 -2.31 -3.02
N PHE A 115 -19.65 -1.15 -3.57
CA PHE A 115 -18.51 -0.96 -4.46
C PHE A 115 -17.27 -0.52 -3.68
N THR A 116 -16.32 -1.41 -3.47
CA THR A 116 -15.18 -1.24 -2.56
C THR A 116 -13.83 -1.31 -3.28
N ASN A 117 -12.73 -1.03 -2.58
CA ASN A 117 -11.37 -1.17 -3.09
C ASN A 117 -11.03 -2.61 -3.55
N GLU A 118 -11.68 -3.62 -2.97
CA GLU A 118 -11.49 -5.01 -3.43
C GLU A 118 -11.97 -5.21 -4.88
N HIS A 119 -13.02 -4.49 -5.30
CA HIS A 119 -13.46 -4.53 -6.70
C HIS A 119 -12.42 -3.90 -7.63
N ILE A 120 -11.74 -2.84 -7.20
CA ILE A 120 -10.62 -2.26 -7.96
C ILE A 120 -9.52 -3.30 -8.13
N ALA A 121 -9.13 -3.98 -7.06
CA ALA A 121 -8.10 -5.01 -7.09
C ALA A 121 -8.48 -6.18 -8.01
N ARG A 122 -9.72 -6.66 -7.91
CA ARG A 122 -10.25 -7.76 -8.76
C ARG A 122 -10.25 -7.37 -10.24
N ALA A 123 -10.72 -6.14 -10.55
CA ALA A 123 -10.75 -5.64 -11.91
C ALA A 123 -9.34 -5.47 -12.49
N LEU A 124 -8.42 -4.89 -11.73
CA LEU A 124 -7.01 -4.76 -12.14
C LEU A 124 -6.38 -6.11 -12.43
N ARG A 125 -6.53 -7.11 -11.54
CA ARG A 125 -6.00 -8.46 -11.78
C ARG A 125 -6.57 -9.08 -13.04
N LYS A 126 -7.88 -8.93 -13.27
CA LYS A 126 -8.55 -9.47 -14.44
C LYS A 126 -8.01 -8.87 -15.75
N VAL A 127 -7.85 -7.54 -15.78
CA VAL A 127 -7.45 -6.80 -16.97
C VAL A 127 -5.95 -6.90 -17.24
N LEU A 128 -5.13 -6.91 -16.17
CA LEU A 128 -3.68 -6.94 -16.29
C LEU A 128 -3.12 -8.35 -16.53
N GLY A 129 -3.81 -9.40 -16.08
CA GLY A 129 -3.35 -10.79 -16.23
C GLY A 129 -1.92 -10.97 -15.70
N ASP A 130 -1.07 -11.54 -16.55
CA ASP A 130 0.35 -11.80 -16.24
C ASP A 130 1.30 -10.64 -16.63
N ARG A 131 0.76 -9.50 -17.00
CA ARG A 131 1.55 -8.32 -17.36
C ARG A 131 2.46 -7.89 -16.22
N ALA A 132 3.70 -7.52 -16.54
CA ALA A 132 4.61 -6.92 -15.59
C ALA A 132 4.12 -5.53 -15.17
N VAL A 133 3.72 -5.39 -13.91
CA VAL A 133 3.17 -4.16 -13.33
C VAL A 133 4.04 -3.73 -12.16
N THR A 134 4.18 -2.43 -11.96
CA THR A 134 4.73 -1.85 -10.74
C THR A 134 3.67 -0.98 -10.08
N TYR A 135 3.20 -1.39 -8.90
CA TYR A 135 2.39 -0.52 -8.07
C TYR A 135 3.30 0.52 -7.41
N THR A 136 3.12 1.77 -7.80
CA THR A 136 3.96 2.89 -7.34
C THR A 136 3.41 3.55 -6.09
N HIS A 137 2.13 3.34 -5.81
CA HIS A 137 1.44 3.78 -4.61
C HIS A 137 0.22 2.90 -4.34
N LEU A 138 -0.06 2.64 -3.06
CA LEU A 138 -1.27 1.97 -2.58
C LEU A 138 -1.84 2.79 -1.40
N PRO A 139 -3.15 3.05 -1.35
CA PRO A 139 -3.75 3.84 -0.27
C PRO A 139 -3.78 3.06 1.04
N LEU A 140 -3.89 3.76 2.17
CA LEU A 140 -3.97 3.16 3.51
C LEU A 140 -5.09 2.11 3.66
N SER A 141 -6.15 2.24 2.89
CA SER A 141 -7.28 1.29 2.88
C SER A 141 -7.06 0.06 2.01
N TRP A 142 -5.87 -0.10 1.44
CA TRP A 142 -5.54 -1.25 0.60
C TRP A 142 -5.18 -2.48 1.44
N ASP A 143 -5.71 -3.63 1.06
CA ASP A 143 -5.31 -4.90 1.64
C ASP A 143 -4.28 -5.55 0.70
N ASP A 144 -3.08 -5.79 1.22
CA ASP A 144 -1.96 -6.37 0.46
C ASP A 144 -2.28 -7.78 -0.08
N ARG A 145 -3.22 -8.49 0.58
CA ARG A 145 -3.69 -9.82 0.17
C ARG A 145 -4.45 -9.81 -1.15
N TRP A 146 -4.91 -8.66 -1.61
CA TRP A 146 -5.64 -8.56 -2.87
C TRP A 146 -4.75 -8.64 -4.11
N LEU A 147 -3.44 -8.43 -3.96
CA LEU A 147 -2.45 -8.48 -5.03
C LEU A 147 -1.42 -9.58 -4.77
N SER A 148 -0.77 -10.05 -5.83
CA SER A 148 0.37 -10.94 -5.73
C SER A 148 1.63 -10.20 -6.13
N PHE A 149 2.58 -10.10 -5.22
CA PHE A 149 3.88 -9.53 -5.47
C PHE A 149 4.89 -10.66 -5.64
N ARG A 150 5.46 -10.82 -6.84
CA ARG A 150 6.37 -11.91 -7.22
C ARG A 150 7.78 -11.41 -7.51
N HIS A 151 7.92 -10.11 -7.70
CA HIS A 151 9.17 -9.46 -8.06
C HIS A 151 9.36 -8.19 -7.22
N PRO A 152 10.63 -7.83 -6.86
CA PRO A 152 10.89 -6.61 -6.07
C PRO A 152 10.33 -5.31 -6.63
N LEU A 153 10.12 -5.26 -7.94
CA LEU A 153 9.51 -4.12 -8.61
C LEU A 153 7.98 -4.21 -8.75
N ASP A 154 7.32 -5.24 -8.21
CA ASP A 154 5.84 -5.30 -8.28
C ASP A 154 5.21 -4.24 -7.37
N TYR A 155 5.91 -3.87 -6.28
CA TYR A 155 5.53 -2.75 -5.43
C TYR A 155 6.79 -2.04 -4.91
N VAL A 156 6.82 -0.72 -5.03
CA VAL A 156 8.00 0.06 -4.63
C VAL A 156 7.98 0.56 -3.19
N GLY A 157 6.98 0.19 -2.42
CA GLY A 157 6.82 0.57 -1.03
C GLY A 157 5.99 1.83 -0.84
N SER A 158 5.83 2.24 0.42
CA SER A 158 5.19 3.51 0.80
C SER A 158 6.23 4.58 1.07
N ASP A 159 5.78 5.82 1.17
CA ASP A 159 6.62 6.98 1.52
C ASP A 159 7.11 6.97 2.97
N GLY A 160 6.64 6.00 3.76
CA GLY A 160 7.04 5.82 5.17
C GLY A 160 6.49 6.88 6.13
N GLY A 161 5.90 7.94 5.63
CA GLY A 161 5.41 9.06 6.44
C GLY A 161 3.89 9.20 6.48
N GLY A 162 3.16 8.47 5.65
CA GLY A 162 1.70 8.58 5.58
C GLY A 162 1.19 9.96 5.17
N GLY A 163 2.04 10.79 4.56
CA GLY A 163 1.70 12.15 4.16
C GLY A 163 0.72 12.18 3.01
N VAL A 164 -0.49 12.69 3.26
CA VAL A 164 -1.51 12.87 2.23
C VAL A 164 -1.04 13.91 1.22
N GLY A 165 -1.22 13.63 -0.07
CA GLY A 165 -0.77 14.48 -1.18
C GLY A 165 0.58 14.06 -1.78
N GLY A 166 1.30 13.13 -1.14
CA GLY A 166 2.59 12.61 -1.64
C GLY A 166 2.46 11.57 -2.75
N GLY A 167 1.38 10.79 -2.74
CA GLY A 167 1.19 9.66 -3.64
C GLY A 167 1.37 9.99 -5.13
N PRO A 168 0.73 11.04 -5.66
CA PRO A 168 0.90 11.42 -7.07
C PRO A 168 2.35 11.77 -7.43
N GLY A 169 3.04 12.56 -6.62
CA GLY A 169 4.43 12.98 -6.88
C GLY A 169 5.40 11.81 -6.84
N ILE A 170 5.30 10.97 -5.82
CA ILE A 170 6.11 9.75 -5.68
C ILE A 170 5.89 8.84 -6.87
N SER A 171 4.64 8.67 -7.30
CA SER A 171 4.29 7.81 -8.44
C SER A 171 4.88 8.30 -9.76
N VAL A 172 4.90 9.61 -9.97
CA VAL A 172 5.56 10.20 -11.16
C VAL A 172 7.07 9.92 -11.12
N GLY A 173 7.72 10.09 -9.97
CA GLY A 173 9.14 9.80 -9.81
C GLY A 173 9.45 8.32 -10.04
N ALA A 174 8.63 7.43 -9.48
CA ALA A 174 8.76 5.98 -9.68
C ALA A 174 8.54 5.58 -11.15
N ALA A 175 7.51 6.14 -11.81
CA ALA A 175 7.24 5.89 -13.22
C ALA A 175 8.39 6.37 -14.11
N LEU A 176 9.00 7.51 -13.79
CA LEU A 176 10.19 8.00 -14.49
C LEU A 176 11.36 7.01 -14.35
N ALA A 177 11.62 6.50 -13.16
CA ALA A 177 12.66 5.51 -12.90
C ALA A 177 12.41 4.17 -13.62
N LEU A 178 11.15 3.83 -13.88
CA LEU A 178 10.73 2.61 -14.58
C LEU A 178 10.73 2.76 -16.11
N LYS A 179 11.03 3.95 -16.63
CA LYS A 179 11.00 4.20 -18.07
C LYS A 179 11.95 3.25 -18.79
N GLY A 180 11.46 2.54 -19.81
CA GLY A 180 12.23 1.53 -20.55
C GLY A 180 12.32 0.15 -19.91
N SER A 181 11.75 -0.07 -18.71
CA SER A 181 11.75 -1.38 -18.05
C SER A 181 10.74 -2.38 -18.63
N GLY A 182 9.81 -1.94 -19.48
CA GLY A 182 8.70 -2.75 -19.98
C GLY A 182 7.57 -2.96 -18.95
N ARG A 183 7.66 -2.37 -17.77
CA ARG A 183 6.65 -2.49 -16.72
C ARG A 183 5.62 -1.36 -16.82
N LEU A 184 4.37 -1.66 -16.52
CA LEU A 184 3.30 -0.68 -16.39
C LEU A 184 3.30 -0.07 -15.00
N PRO A 185 3.58 1.24 -14.83
CA PRO A 185 3.41 1.90 -13.53
C PRO A 185 1.93 2.14 -13.25
N VAL A 186 1.48 1.74 -12.05
CA VAL A 186 0.11 1.92 -11.57
C VAL A 186 0.14 2.54 -10.19
N ALA A 187 -0.49 3.70 -10.03
CA ALA A 187 -0.72 4.34 -8.74
C ALA A 187 -2.18 4.18 -8.33
N ILE A 188 -2.43 3.63 -7.17
CA ILE A 188 -3.77 3.62 -6.58
C ILE A 188 -3.77 4.67 -5.47
N CYS A 189 -4.46 5.77 -5.68
CA CYS A 189 -4.51 6.90 -4.74
C CYS A 189 -5.90 7.03 -4.12
N GLY A 190 -5.96 7.49 -2.88
CA GLY A 190 -7.20 8.04 -2.34
C GLY A 190 -7.57 9.36 -3.04
N ASP A 191 -8.81 9.75 -2.94
CA ASP A 191 -9.32 11.01 -3.48
C ASP A 191 -8.62 12.25 -2.90
N GLY A 192 -8.49 12.31 -1.57
CA GLY A 192 -7.80 13.40 -0.89
C GLY A 192 -6.32 13.46 -1.23
N ASP A 193 -5.65 12.31 -1.27
CA ASP A 193 -4.24 12.22 -1.67
C ASP A 193 -4.03 12.74 -3.09
N PHE A 194 -4.87 12.28 -4.03
CA PHE A 194 -4.80 12.75 -5.42
C PHE A 194 -5.11 14.24 -5.54
N LEU A 195 -6.15 14.73 -4.86
CA LEU A 195 -6.56 16.12 -4.91
C LEU A 195 -5.45 17.06 -4.45
N MET A 196 -4.78 16.72 -3.35
CA MET A 196 -3.67 17.51 -2.80
C MET A 196 -2.41 17.48 -3.65
N GLY A 197 -2.19 16.39 -4.41
CA GLY A 197 -1.02 16.20 -5.26
C GLY A 197 -1.27 16.29 -6.76
N VAL A 198 -2.45 16.73 -7.20
CA VAL A 198 -2.90 16.66 -8.61
C VAL A 198 -1.97 17.34 -9.61
N THR A 199 -1.23 18.36 -9.21
CA THR A 199 -0.27 19.06 -10.08
C THR A 199 0.87 18.18 -10.56
N ALA A 200 1.15 17.06 -9.87
CA ALA A 200 2.11 16.08 -10.33
C ALA A 200 1.68 15.41 -11.66
N VAL A 201 0.37 15.33 -11.92
CA VAL A 201 -0.17 14.82 -13.20
C VAL A 201 0.33 15.67 -14.38
N TRP A 202 0.31 17.01 -14.22
CA TRP A 202 0.86 17.92 -15.22
C TRP A 202 2.34 17.63 -15.49
N THR A 203 3.13 17.38 -14.44
CA THR A 203 4.54 17.03 -14.57
C THR A 203 4.72 15.74 -15.39
N ALA A 204 3.92 14.70 -15.10
CA ALA A 204 3.97 13.45 -15.85
C ALA A 204 3.62 13.67 -17.34
N VAL A 205 2.58 14.45 -17.61
CA VAL A 205 2.17 14.80 -19.00
C VAL A 205 3.26 15.59 -19.71
N HIS A 206 3.80 16.63 -19.07
CA HIS A 206 4.83 17.50 -19.65
C HIS A 206 6.10 16.72 -20.03
N TYR A 207 6.55 15.82 -19.15
CA TYR A 207 7.76 15.02 -19.38
C TYR A 207 7.50 13.68 -20.08
N LYS A 208 6.27 13.45 -20.55
CA LYS A 208 5.88 12.23 -21.26
C LYS A 208 6.26 10.97 -20.47
N ILE A 209 5.79 10.90 -19.24
CA ILE A 209 5.96 9.79 -18.30
C ILE A 209 4.63 9.02 -18.25
N PRO A 210 4.46 7.93 -19.01
CA PRO A 210 3.21 7.16 -19.00
C PRO A 210 2.96 6.54 -17.63
N LEU A 211 1.75 6.73 -17.10
CA LEU A 211 1.38 6.28 -15.76
C LEU A 211 -0.13 6.13 -15.66
N LEU A 212 -0.60 5.07 -15.04
CA LEU A 212 -2.01 4.86 -14.72
C LEU A 212 -2.28 5.26 -13.26
N PHE A 213 -3.10 6.28 -13.07
CA PHE A 213 -3.70 6.58 -11.77
C PHE A 213 -5.10 5.95 -11.69
N VAL A 214 -5.34 5.16 -10.65
CA VAL A 214 -6.67 4.64 -10.30
C VAL A 214 -7.05 5.24 -8.95
N LEU A 215 -8.12 6.02 -8.92
CA LEU A 215 -8.50 6.77 -7.73
C LEU A 215 -9.60 6.03 -6.98
N ALA A 216 -9.30 5.59 -5.77
CA ALA A 216 -10.24 5.01 -4.84
C ALA A 216 -11.01 6.14 -4.15
N ASN A 217 -12.00 6.70 -4.84
CA ASN A 217 -12.71 7.90 -4.45
C ASN A 217 -13.89 7.58 -3.53
N ASN A 218 -13.66 7.64 -2.24
CA ASN A 218 -14.69 7.49 -1.21
C ASN A 218 -15.27 8.82 -0.74
N ARG A 219 -14.83 9.93 -1.30
CA ARG A 219 -15.24 11.33 -1.02
C ARG A 219 -14.96 11.75 0.42
N SER A 220 -13.90 11.20 1.03
CA SER A 220 -13.57 11.51 2.41
C SER A 220 -12.11 11.21 2.74
N PHE A 221 -11.53 12.01 3.62
CA PHE A 221 -10.38 11.63 4.44
C PHE A 221 -10.84 10.65 5.53
N TYR A 222 -11.27 9.46 5.11
CA TYR A 222 -11.97 8.51 5.96
C TYR A 222 -11.13 8.02 7.15
N ASN A 223 -9.81 7.95 7.00
CA ASN A 223 -8.91 7.65 8.11
C ASN A 223 -9.09 8.65 9.26
N ASP A 224 -9.20 9.93 8.92
CA ASP A 224 -9.34 11.00 9.91
C ASP A 224 -10.75 11.02 10.52
N GLU A 225 -11.79 10.63 9.78
CA GLU A 225 -13.11 10.38 10.38
C GLU A 225 -13.03 9.33 11.50
N LEU A 226 -12.27 8.24 11.28
CA LEU A 226 -12.09 7.19 12.30
C LEU A 226 -11.26 7.68 13.49
N HIS A 227 -10.23 8.47 13.24
CA HIS A 227 -9.45 9.09 14.31
C HIS A 227 -10.29 10.05 15.14
N GLN A 228 -11.12 10.88 14.51
CA GLN A 228 -12.06 11.77 15.21
C GLN A 228 -13.07 10.97 16.03
N GLU A 229 -13.63 9.88 15.48
CA GLU A 229 -14.52 9.00 16.22
C GLU A 229 -13.83 8.41 17.46
N ARG A 230 -12.62 7.88 17.29
CA ARG A 230 -11.83 7.32 18.40
C ARG A 230 -11.60 8.35 19.50
N MET A 231 -11.20 9.57 19.12
CA MET A 231 -10.96 10.64 20.08
C MET A 231 -12.25 11.13 20.77
N ALA A 232 -13.36 11.17 20.04
CA ALA A 232 -14.66 11.53 20.62
C ALA A 232 -15.08 10.48 21.66
N ARG A 233 -14.98 9.17 21.32
CA ARG A 233 -15.29 8.08 22.25
C ARG A 233 -14.38 8.12 23.51
N ALA A 234 -13.07 8.30 23.33
CA ALA A 234 -12.13 8.37 24.45
C ALA A 234 -12.40 9.57 25.40
N ARG A 235 -13.06 10.60 24.90
CA ARG A 235 -13.42 11.81 25.66
C ARG A 235 -14.90 11.89 26.02
N ASN A 236 -15.67 10.82 25.84
CA ASN A 236 -17.13 10.77 26.07
C ASN A 236 -17.86 11.90 25.34
N ARG A 237 -17.49 12.19 24.09
CA ARG A 237 -18.12 13.20 23.23
C ARG A 237 -18.98 12.54 22.17
N PRO A 238 -20.00 13.24 21.64
CA PRO A 238 -20.78 12.79 20.51
C PRO A 238 -19.92 12.51 19.28
N ILE A 239 -20.26 11.46 18.51
CA ILE A 239 -19.51 11.02 17.34
C ILE A 239 -20.16 11.47 16.01
N GLU A 240 -21.31 12.09 16.06
CA GLU A 240 -22.13 12.47 14.90
C GLU A 240 -21.43 13.46 13.98
N ASN A 241 -20.49 14.22 14.54
CA ASN A 241 -19.77 15.27 13.82
C ASN A 241 -18.37 14.84 13.34
N LYS A 242 -18.02 13.55 13.38
CA LYS A 242 -16.70 13.03 13.00
C LYS A 242 -16.30 13.34 11.55
N TRP A 243 -17.28 13.56 10.70
CA TRP A 243 -17.12 13.83 9.28
C TRP A 243 -16.84 15.29 8.93
N ILE A 244 -17.03 16.23 9.88
CA ILE A 244 -16.82 17.67 9.64
C ILE A 244 -15.35 17.93 9.30
N GLY A 245 -15.14 18.59 8.15
CA GLY A 245 -13.81 18.88 7.61
C GLY A 245 -13.12 17.69 6.94
N GLN A 246 -13.74 16.51 6.94
CA GLN A 246 -13.18 15.31 6.33
C GLN A 246 -13.86 14.92 5.02
N ARG A 247 -15.17 15.17 4.90
CA ARG A 247 -15.92 14.83 3.70
C ARG A 247 -15.75 15.85 2.59
N MET A 248 -15.58 15.34 1.37
CA MET A 248 -15.43 16.10 0.12
C MET A 248 -16.61 15.81 -0.84
N ALA A 249 -17.82 15.85 -0.32
CA ALA A 249 -19.03 15.43 -1.05
C ALA A 249 -19.98 16.59 -1.41
N ASP A 250 -19.74 17.81 -0.91
CA ASP A 250 -20.58 18.97 -1.16
C ASP A 250 -19.73 20.24 -1.39
N PRO A 251 -19.47 20.62 -2.66
CA PRO A 251 -19.81 19.88 -3.89
C PRO A 251 -18.90 18.65 -4.10
N GLU A 252 -19.40 17.66 -4.86
CA GLU A 252 -18.56 16.55 -5.30
C GLU A 252 -17.50 17.00 -6.30
N VAL A 253 -16.28 16.49 -6.16
CA VAL A 253 -15.17 16.79 -7.07
C VAL A 253 -15.11 15.73 -8.19
N ASP A 254 -15.09 16.17 -9.44
CA ASP A 254 -14.79 15.31 -10.60
C ASP A 254 -13.28 15.18 -10.75
N LEU A 255 -12.72 14.12 -10.20
CA LEU A 255 -11.27 13.88 -10.22
C LEU A 255 -10.77 13.49 -11.62
N ALA A 256 -11.60 12.86 -12.45
CA ALA A 256 -11.26 12.60 -13.84
C ALA A 256 -11.16 13.91 -14.64
N ALA A 257 -12.06 14.88 -14.39
CA ALA A 257 -11.97 16.21 -14.99
C ALA A 257 -10.71 16.95 -14.53
N MET A 258 -10.33 16.83 -13.26
CA MET A 258 -9.09 17.41 -12.76
C MET A 258 -7.86 16.80 -13.46
N GLY A 259 -7.86 15.48 -13.69
CA GLY A 259 -6.82 14.84 -14.50
C GLY A 259 -6.76 15.41 -15.92
N ARG A 260 -7.93 15.57 -16.58
CA ARG A 260 -8.02 16.20 -17.92
C ARG A 260 -7.51 17.64 -17.92
N ALA A 261 -7.81 18.41 -16.88
CA ALA A 261 -7.32 19.78 -16.74
C ALA A 261 -5.79 19.87 -16.66
N GLN A 262 -5.13 18.79 -16.21
CA GLN A 262 -3.66 18.66 -16.20
C GLN A 262 -3.10 18.03 -17.49
N GLY A 263 -3.96 17.73 -18.48
CA GLY A 263 -3.56 17.17 -19.78
C GLY A 263 -3.56 15.64 -19.87
N ALA A 264 -4.02 14.92 -18.83
CA ALA A 264 -4.14 13.48 -18.85
C ALA A 264 -5.42 12.98 -19.53
N ALA A 265 -5.44 11.72 -19.93
CA ALA A 265 -6.67 11.02 -20.33
C ALA A 265 -7.49 10.69 -19.07
N GLY A 266 -8.62 11.36 -18.84
CA GLY A 266 -9.46 11.19 -17.67
C GLY A 266 -10.70 10.35 -17.96
N PHE A 267 -10.96 9.33 -17.14
CA PHE A 267 -12.05 8.37 -17.25
C PHE A 267 -12.86 8.34 -15.95
N GLY A 268 -14.18 8.28 -16.07
CA GLY A 268 -15.07 8.20 -14.91
C GLY A 268 -15.89 9.47 -14.72
N PRO A 269 -16.62 9.62 -13.59
CA PRO A 269 -16.60 8.70 -12.45
C PRO A 269 -17.23 7.33 -12.76
N VAL A 270 -16.55 6.25 -12.38
CA VAL A 270 -17.08 4.88 -12.44
C VAL A 270 -17.86 4.60 -11.17
N THR A 271 -19.17 4.38 -11.29
CA THR A 271 -20.09 4.19 -10.16
C THR A 271 -20.59 2.76 -10.01
N LYS A 272 -20.27 1.87 -10.98
CA LYS A 272 -20.66 0.46 -10.97
C LYS A 272 -19.46 -0.42 -11.18
N ALA A 273 -19.33 -1.46 -10.36
CA ALA A 273 -18.23 -2.41 -10.44
C ALA A 273 -18.17 -3.13 -11.79
N SER A 274 -19.33 -3.39 -12.42
CA SER A 274 -19.44 -4.02 -13.74
C SER A 274 -18.75 -3.25 -14.86
N ASP A 275 -18.70 -1.93 -14.76
CA ASP A 275 -18.18 -1.06 -15.82
C ASP A 275 -16.66 -0.89 -15.71
N LEU A 276 -16.11 -1.16 -14.52
CA LEU A 276 -14.71 -0.89 -14.20
C LEU A 276 -13.71 -1.62 -15.10
N PRO A 277 -13.86 -2.92 -15.43
CA PRO A 277 -12.92 -3.59 -16.31
C PRO A 277 -12.78 -2.90 -17.69
N GLY A 278 -13.88 -2.59 -18.34
CA GLY A 278 -13.86 -1.93 -19.66
C GLY A 278 -13.29 -0.50 -19.63
N VAL A 279 -13.45 0.21 -18.49
CA VAL A 279 -12.81 1.53 -18.31
C VAL A 279 -11.31 1.37 -18.09
N LEU A 280 -10.87 0.40 -17.29
CA LEU A 280 -9.46 0.12 -17.08
C LEU A 280 -8.74 -0.30 -18.38
N GLU A 281 -9.36 -1.12 -19.21
CA GLU A 281 -8.81 -1.50 -20.52
C GLU A 281 -8.53 -0.26 -21.40
N LYS A 282 -9.47 0.68 -21.46
CA LYS A 282 -9.30 1.94 -22.21
C LYS A 282 -8.20 2.83 -21.60
N ALA A 283 -8.14 2.91 -20.28
CA ALA A 283 -7.12 3.69 -19.58
C ALA A 283 -5.72 3.10 -19.78
N ILE A 284 -5.59 1.76 -19.72
CA ILE A 284 -4.33 1.06 -19.97
C ILE A 284 -3.89 1.27 -21.42
N ALA A 285 -4.82 1.18 -22.39
CA ALA A 285 -4.51 1.46 -23.79
C ALA A 285 -3.99 2.88 -24.02
N ALA A 286 -4.53 3.88 -23.28
CA ALA A 286 -4.02 5.23 -23.30
C ALA A 286 -2.58 5.32 -22.77
N VAL A 287 -2.28 4.59 -21.67
CA VAL A 287 -0.91 4.54 -21.12
C VAL A 287 0.05 3.84 -22.09
N ASP A 288 -0.39 2.77 -22.74
CA ASP A 288 0.39 2.06 -23.76
C ASP A 288 0.67 2.95 -24.99
N ALA A 289 -0.23 3.89 -25.27
CA ALA A 289 -0.02 4.94 -26.28
C ALA A 289 0.87 6.11 -25.79
N GLY A 290 1.47 6.00 -24.60
CA GLY A 290 2.40 6.99 -24.05
C GLY A 290 1.74 8.13 -23.27
N GLN A 291 0.45 8.01 -22.91
CA GLN A 291 -0.28 9.04 -22.16
C GLN A 291 -0.24 8.77 -20.65
N VAL A 292 -0.58 9.79 -19.87
CA VAL A 292 -0.98 9.64 -18.48
C VAL A 292 -2.49 9.40 -18.45
N ALA A 293 -2.94 8.41 -17.72
CA ALA A 293 -4.37 8.10 -17.56
C ALA A 293 -4.81 8.24 -16.10
N VAL A 294 -5.99 8.79 -15.88
CA VAL A 294 -6.62 8.95 -14.57
C VAL A 294 -8.01 8.33 -14.60
N VAL A 295 -8.25 7.36 -13.73
CA VAL A 295 -9.55 6.68 -13.59
C VAL A 295 -10.16 7.03 -12.23
N ASP A 296 -11.25 7.79 -12.21
CA ASP A 296 -12.01 8.09 -10.99
C ASP A 296 -13.00 6.96 -10.71
N VAL A 297 -12.80 6.22 -9.60
CA VAL A 297 -13.65 5.10 -9.20
C VAL A 297 -14.35 5.44 -7.90
N ARG A 298 -15.67 5.57 -7.94
CA ARG A 298 -16.51 5.88 -6.75
C ARG A 298 -16.65 4.62 -5.91
N VAL A 299 -15.99 4.59 -4.78
CA VAL A 299 -16.05 3.49 -3.81
C VAL A 299 -16.75 3.92 -2.52
N GLU A 300 -17.28 2.95 -1.80
CA GLU A 300 -17.79 3.18 -0.45
C GLU A 300 -16.63 3.39 0.53
N PRO A 301 -16.78 4.30 1.51
CA PRO A 301 -15.82 4.45 2.58
C PRO A 301 -15.74 3.15 3.39
N GLY A 302 -14.54 2.68 3.66
CA GLY A 302 -14.37 1.49 4.48
C GLY A 302 -12.92 1.02 4.55
N TYR A 303 -12.65 0.30 5.62
CA TYR A 303 -11.45 -0.49 5.81
C TYR A 303 -11.83 -1.95 5.99
N THR A 304 -10.90 -2.86 5.78
CA THR A 304 -11.11 -4.27 6.15
C THR A 304 -11.40 -4.38 7.65
N ALA A 305 -12.09 -5.42 8.06
CA ALA A 305 -12.43 -5.62 9.48
C ALA A 305 -11.17 -5.64 10.38
N VAL A 306 -10.06 -6.17 9.86
CA VAL A 306 -8.76 -6.22 10.57
C VAL A 306 -8.20 -4.81 10.77
N MET A 307 -8.19 -3.99 9.71
CA MET A 307 -7.72 -2.60 9.79
C MET A 307 -8.62 -1.76 10.70
N THR A 308 -9.93 -1.90 10.57
CA THR A 308 -10.89 -1.21 11.43
C THR A 308 -10.65 -1.58 12.90
N ALA A 309 -10.48 -2.88 13.20
CA ALA A 309 -10.20 -3.32 14.56
C ALA A 309 -8.87 -2.78 15.09
N ALA A 310 -7.82 -2.69 14.27
CA ALA A 310 -6.53 -2.12 14.66
C ALA A 310 -6.66 -0.61 14.97
N MET A 311 -7.42 0.12 14.15
CA MET A 311 -7.60 1.58 14.31
C MET A 311 -8.54 1.96 15.44
N THR A 312 -9.49 1.08 15.79
CA THR A 312 -10.48 1.36 16.84
C THR A 312 -10.09 0.82 18.21
N ARG A 313 -9.07 -0.03 18.31
CA ARG A 313 -8.52 -0.45 19.61
C ARG A 313 -7.99 0.78 20.33
N GLY A 314 -8.70 1.21 21.36
CA GLY A 314 -8.24 2.25 22.25
C GLY A 314 -6.92 1.82 22.87
N GLY A 315 -5.92 2.72 22.89
CA GLY A 315 -4.72 2.49 23.68
C GLY A 315 -5.14 2.32 25.14
N SER A 316 -4.94 1.11 25.66
CA SER A 316 -4.93 0.82 27.11
C SER A 316 -3.57 1.19 27.66
#